data_6044a549cd0fad7a2ccb1ea9ddb50a55
#
_entry.id   6044a549cd0fad7a2ccb1ea9ddb50a55
#
_cell.length_a   1.000
_cell.length_b   1.000
_cell.length_c   1.000
_cell.angle_alpha   90.00
_cell.angle_beta   90.00
_cell.angle_gamma   90.00
#
_symmetry.space_group_name_H-M   'P 1'
#
loop_
_entity.id
_entity.type
_entity.pdbx_description
1 polymer ?
#
loop_
_entity_poly.entity_id
_entity_poly.type
_entity_poly.pdbx_seq_one_letter_code
_entity_poly.pdbx_strand_id
1 'polypeptide(L)'
;EPLGHDYEAEIVEPTCTEGGYTLYSCGLCGHTYKDNATEPLGHDYEVTETEGTVDSPSVKHYKCRRCGYEYTEEGESLPATSGIIYELSESGAYYSVTGIEAGIYADELIIPDEYNGLPVCEIADGAFEGNADITSVQMGAGLHRIGERAFADCINLKTVNIPEEVADIGGEAFSDCLSLALVEYQAADAGSDDTNVFSDAGNGGDGITLYVAESVLSLPANLFFVIGADSLHPNLTAIEIAENSRLEEIGEGAFKECLKLKEVSLPASVKKICAEAFYGCSALVKAVVPSAADIDGTAFEDVSKKFE
;
A
#
# COMPACT_ATOMS: atom_id res chain seq x y z
N GLU A 1 -27.67 75.11 7.55
CA GLU A 1 -26.77 74.48 6.58
C GLU A 1 -26.87 72.97 6.76
N PRO A 2 -26.92 72.16 5.66
CA PRO A 2 -26.90 70.71 5.81
C PRO A 2 -25.56 70.31 6.46
N LEU A 3 -25.62 69.55 7.55
CA LEU A 3 -24.49 68.92 8.15
C LEU A 3 -23.94 67.93 7.14
N GLY A 4 -22.68 68.06 6.75
CA GLY A 4 -22.00 67.08 5.87
C GLY A 4 -21.97 65.68 6.48
N HIS A 5 -21.66 64.68 5.65
CA HIS A 5 -21.43 63.33 6.16
C HIS A 5 -20.07 63.24 6.86
N ASP A 6 -20.04 62.49 7.96
CA ASP A 6 -18.81 62.11 8.68
C ASP A 6 -18.61 60.60 8.52
N TYR A 7 -17.71 60.24 7.58
CA TYR A 7 -17.52 58.83 7.19
C TYR A 7 -16.36 58.21 7.92
N GLU A 8 -16.61 57.07 8.56
CA GLU A 8 -15.60 56.13 9.00
C GLU A 8 -15.36 55.09 7.91
N ALA A 9 -14.11 54.74 7.67
CA ALA A 9 -13.70 53.80 6.66
C ALA A 9 -13.31 52.46 7.30
N GLU A 10 -13.89 51.37 6.82
CA GLU A 10 -13.54 50.00 7.18
C GLU A 10 -13.05 49.26 5.93
N ILE A 11 -11.88 48.63 6.01
CA ILE A 11 -11.32 47.85 4.91
C ILE A 11 -11.87 46.41 5.03
N VAL A 12 -12.54 45.95 4.01
CA VAL A 12 -12.95 44.53 3.83
C VAL A 12 -11.95 43.90 2.90
N GLU A 13 -11.11 43.03 3.46
CA GLU A 13 -10.09 42.32 2.68
C GLU A 13 -10.73 41.33 1.72
N PRO A 14 -10.15 41.12 0.51
CA PRO A 14 -10.63 40.16 -0.43
C PRO A 14 -10.44 38.71 0.09
N THR A 15 -11.42 37.85 -0.23
CA THR A 15 -11.34 36.41 -0.01
C THR A 15 -10.95 35.67 -1.30
N CYS A 16 -10.91 34.36 -1.27
CA CYS A 16 -10.65 33.57 -2.48
C CYS A 16 -11.72 33.78 -3.58
N THR A 17 -12.96 34.06 -3.19
CA THR A 17 -14.14 34.10 -4.08
C THR A 17 -14.80 35.49 -4.14
N GLU A 18 -14.52 36.35 -3.19
CA GLU A 18 -15.12 37.69 -3.12
C GLU A 18 -14.03 38.76 -3.13
N GLY A 19 -14.28 39.81 -3.90
CA GLY A 19 -13.39 40.97 -3.94
C GLY A 19 -13.46 41.80 -2.66
N GLY A 20 -12.35 42.43 -2.32
CA GLY A 20 -12.27 43.40 -1.20
C GLY A 20 -12.82 44.75 -1.59
N TYR A 21 -13.09 45.60 -0.60
CA TYR A 21 -13.53 46.97 -0.78
C TYR A 21 -13.34 47.79 0.51
N THR A 22 -13.41 49.10 0.39
CA THR A 22 -13.51 49.98 1.55
C THR A 22 -14.97 50.34 1.77
N LEU A 23 -15.53 50.01 2.93
CA LEU A 23 -16.87 50.42 3.36
C LEU A 23 -16.77 51.73 4.11
N TYR A 24 -17.45 52.75 3.61
CA TYR A 24 -17.61 54.02 4.26
C TYR A 24 -18.97 54.11 4.93
N SER A 25 -19.00 54.38 6.24
CA SER A 25 -20.24 54.48 7.04
C SER A 25 -20.30 55.82 7.74
N CYS A 26 -21.38 56.57 7.52
CA CYS A 26 -21.59 57.84 8.18
C CYS A 26 -22.17 57.67 9.60
N GLY A 27 -21.41 58.04 10.63
CA GLY A 27 -21.85 57.96 12.01
C GLY A 27 -23.04 58.84 12.37
N LEU A 28 -23.36 59.86 11.56
CA LEU A 28 -24.45 60.80 11.83
C LEU A 28 -25.80 60.34 11.22
N CYS A 29 -25.80 59.70 10.05
CA CYS A 29 -27.04 59.38 9.36
C CYS A 29 -27.15 57.92 8.92
N GLY A 30 -26.12 57.10 9.16
CA GLY A 30 -26.11 55.67 8.81
C GLY A 30 -25.94 55.38 7.30
N HIS A 31 -25.72 56.40 6.47
CA HIS A 31 -25.49 56.20 5.04
C HIS A 31 -24.19 55.47 4.82
N THR A 32 -24.21 54.42 3.94
CA THR A 32 -23.02 53.64 3.61
C THR A 32 -22.79 53.61 2.10
N TYR A 33 -21.53 53.55 1.68
CA TYR A 33 -21.17 53.23 0.29
C TYR A 33 -19.85 52.46 0.25
N LYS A 34 -19.60 51.74 -0.84
CA LYS A 34 -18.39 50.96 -1.08
C LYS A 34 -17.52 51.65 -2.12
N ASP A 35 -16.22 51.63 -1.92
CA ASP A 35 -15.22 52.16 -2.85
C ASP A 35 -13.97 51.32 -2.81
N ASN A 36 -13.01 51.58 -3.69
CA ASN A 36 -11.75 50.85 -3.81
C ASN A 36 -11.93 49.33 -3.95
N ALA A 37 -12.86 48.90 -4.77
CA ALA A 37 -13.10 47.49 -5.05
C ALA A 37 -11.83 46.81 -5.62
N THR A 38 -11.49 45.64 -5.09
CA THR A 38 -10.42 44.78 -5.58
C THR A 38 -10.99 43.43 -6.05
N GLU A 39 -10.27 42.78 -6.93
CA GLU A 39 -10.64 41.45 -7.40
C GLU A 39 -10.47 40.40 -6.28
N PRO A 40 -11.22 39.26 -6.35
CA PRO A 40 -10.98 38.10 -5.50
C PRO A 40 -9.54 37.59 -5.64
N LEU A 41 -8.99 37.05 -4.56
CA LEU A 41 -7.63 36.50 -4.55
C LEU A 41 -7.45 35.22 -5.37
N GLY A 42 -8.56 34.54 -5.73
CA GLY A 42 -8.54 33.20 -6.28
C GLY A 42 -8.08 32.14 -5.28
N HIS A 43 -8.17 30.90 -5.68
CA HIS A 43 -7.67 29.78 -4.87
C HIS A 43 -6.18 29.53 -5.15
N ASP A 44 -5.44 29.19 -4.11
CA ASP A 44 -4.03 28.79 -4.15
C ASP A 44 -3.97 27.33 -3.70
N TYR A 45 -4.00 26.39 -4.68
CA TYR A 45 -4.12 24.98 -4.39
C TYR A 45 -2.78 24.31 -4.10
N GLU A 46 -2.73 23.56 -3.02
CA GLU A 46 -1.82 22.45 -2.84
C GLU A 46 -2.44 21.23 -3.51
N VAL A 47 -1.66 20.52 -4.32
CA VAL A 47 -2.13 19.35 -5.06
C VAL A 47 -1.37 18.14 -4.55
N THR A 48 -2.11 17.11 -4.15
CA THR A 48 -1.58 15.77 -3.90
C THR A 48 -2.22 14.81 -4.89
N GLU A 49 -1.44 13.90 -5.45
CA GLU A 49 -1.90 12.92 -6.42
C GLU A 49 -1.73 11.52 -5.84
N THR A 50 -2.80 10.73 -5.93
CA THR A 50 -2.78 9.30 -5.69
C THR A 50 -2.76 8.63 -7.04
N GLU A 51 -1.78 7.77 -7.28
CA GLU A 51 -1.68 7.04 -8.54
C GLU A 51 -2.91 6.13 -8.71
N GLY A 52 -3.37 5.98 -9.96
CA GLY A 52 -4.43 5.07 -10.29
C GLY A 52 -3.95 3.61 -10.18
N THR A 53 -4.89 2.74 -9.85
CA THR A 53 -4.72 1.29 -9.93
C THR A 53 -5.58 0.73 -11.04
N VAL A 54 -5.60 -0.59 -11.22
CA VAL A 54 -6.47 -1.26 -12.20
C VAL A 54 -7.94 -0.94 -11.94
N ASP A 55 -8.32 -0.83 -10.67
CA ASP A 55 -9.70 -0.75 -10.21
C ASP A 55 -10.10 0.64 -9.74
N SER A 56 -9.13 1.53 -9.63
CA SER A 56 -9.37 2.88 -9.16
C SER A 56 -8.62 3.88 -10.03
N PRO A 57 -9.31 4.90 -10.52
CA PRO A 57 -8.66 5.98 -11.25
C PRO A 57 -7.64 6.70 -10.36
N SER A 58 -6.64 7.30 -10.99
CA SER A 58 -5.80 8.26 -10.28
C SER A 58 -6.67 9.40 -9.73
N VAL A 59 -6.34 9.91 -8.55
CA VAL A 59 -7.10 10.99 -7.92
C VAL A 59 -6.16 12.13 -7.57
N LYS A 60 -6.46 13.31 -8.10
CA LYS A 60 -5.82 14.56 -7.70
C LYS A 60 -6.67 15.24 -6.65
N HIS A 61 -6.11 15.42 -5.48
CA HIS A 61 -6.68 16.21 -4.41
C HIS A 61 -6.15 17.64 -4.45
N TYR A 62 -7.06 18.59 -4.52
CA TYR A 62 -6.78 20.02 -4.51
C TYR A 62 -7.26 20.61 -3.19
N LYS A 63 -6.36 21.21 -2.40
CA LYS A 63 -6.68 21.91 -1.15
C LYS A 63 -6.18 23.35 -1.19
N CYS A 64 -7.09 24.29 -1.06
CA CYS A 64 -6.70 25.68 -1.04
C CYS A 64 -6.02 26.06 0.28
N ARG A 65 -4.77 26.54 0.20
CA ARG A 65 -3.97 26.97 1.37
C ARG A 65 -4.55 28.18 2.09
N ARG A 66 -5.40 28.99 1.43
CA ARG A 66 -5.96 30.21 1.99
C ARG A 66 -7.30 29.99 2.70
N CYS A 67 -8.20 29.23 2.10
CA CYS A 67 -9.57 29.07 2.63
C CYS A 67 -9.94 27.65 3.00
N GLY A 68 -9.06 26.65 2.71
CA GLY A 68 -9.31 25.26 3.00
C GLY A 68 -10.33 24.58 2.06
N TYR A 69 -10.80 25.26 0.99
CA TYR A 69 -11.67 24.64 0.01
C TYR A 69 -10.95 23.48 -0.67
N GLU A 70 -11.63 22.35 -0.77
CA GLU A 70 -11.08 21.10 -1.31
C GLU A 70 -11.98 20.57 -2.44
N TYR A 71 -11.38 19.98 -3.46
CA TYR A 71 -12.05 19.16 -4.47
C TYR A 71 -11.10 18.13 -5.03
N THR A 72 -11.64 17.12 -5.73
CA THR A 72 -10.89 16.04 -6.36
C THR A 72 -11.17 16.00 -7.86
N GLU A 73 -10.17 15.61 -8.63
CA GLU A 73 -10.31 15.25 -10.05
C GLU A 73 -9.89 13.79 -10.19
N GLU A 74 -10.75 12.99 -10.81
CA GLU A 74 -10.46 11.59 -11.14
C GLU A 74 -9.81 11.53 -12.53
N GLY A 75 -8.70 10.77 -12.63
CA GLY A 75 -8.05 10.44 -13.89
C GLY A 75 -8.62 9.16 -14.51
N GLU A 76 -7.76 8.43 -15.20
CA GLU A 76 -8.11 7.12 -15.75
C GLU A 76 -7.53 6.01 -14.88
N SER A 77 -8.22 4.86 -14.80
CA SER A 77 -7.64 3.63 -14.24
C SER A 77 -6.61 3.04 -15.20
N LEU A 78 -5.66 2.26 -14.66
CA LEU A 78 -4.67 1.58 -15.50
C LEU A 78 -5.35 0.48 -16.33
N PRO A 79 -5.05 0.39 -17.64
CA PRO A 79 -5.61 -0.69 -18.45
C PRO A 79 -4.97 -2.02 -18.08
N ALA A 80 -5.77 -3.10 -18.04
CA ALA A 80 -5.26 -4.44 -17.88
C ALA A 80 -4.21 -4.80 -18.95
N THR A 81 -3.21 -5.62 -18.56
CA THR A 81 -2.20 -6.12 -19.50
C THR A 81 -2.88 -6.96 -20.60
N SER A 82 -2.55 -6.66 -21.85
CA SER A 82 -3.05 -7.45 -22.97
C SER A 82 -2.39 -8.83 -23.01
N GLY A 83 -3.14 -9.85 -23.48
CA GLY A 83 -2.63 -11.21 -23.66
C GLY A 83 -2.60 -12.06 -22.39
N ILE A 84 -3.17 -11.59 -21.28
CA ILE A 84 -3.42 -12.45 -20.12
C ILE A 84 -4.36 -13.58 -20.52
N ILE A 85 -4.03 -14.81 -20.11
CA ILE A 85 -4.82 -16.00 -20.36
C ILE A 85 -5.71 -16.26 -19.14
N TYR A 86 -7.01 -16.34 -19.41
CA TYR A 86 -8.02 -16.57 -18.38
C TYR A 86 -8.69 -17.92 -18.57
N GLU A 87 -8.94 -18.64 -17.49
CA GLU A 87 -9.72 -19.87 -17.45
C GLU A 87 -10.97 -19.65 -16.60
N LEU A 88 -12.14 -20.00 -17.14
CA LEU A 88 -13.39 -19.92 -16.39
C LEU A 88 -13.44 -21.05 -15.37
N SER A 89 -13.74 -20.73 -14.11
CA SER A 89 -13.92 -21.72 -13.05
C SER A 89 -15.00 -22.75 -13.40
N GLU A 90 -14.89 -23.96 -12.85
CA GLU A 90 -15.91 -25.03 -13.08
C GLU A 90 -17.33 -24.59 -12.70
N SER A 91 -17.45 -23.71 -11.73
CA SER A 91 -18.73 -23.13 -11.31
C SER A 91 -19.29 -22.11 -12.28
N GLY A 92 -18.46 -21.57 -13.18
CA GLY A 92 -18.81 -20.47 -14.08
C GLY A 92 -18.97 -19.12 -13.37
N ALA A 93 -18.48 -18.98 -12.15
CA ALA A 93 -18.71 -17.80 -11.31
C ALA A 93 -17.57 -16.76 -11.37
N TYR A 94 -16.35 -17.18 -11.71
CA TYR A 94 -15.17 -16.31 -11.74
C TYR A 94 -14.14 -16.81 -12.76
N TYR A 95 -13.14 -15.98 -13.07
CA TYR A 95 -11.97 -16.36 -13.86
C TYR A 95 -10.73 -16.52 -12.99
N SER A 96 -9.90 -17.51 -13.37
CA SER A 96 -8.52 -17.67 -12.90
C SER A 96 -7.57 -17.18 -14.00
N VAL A 97 -6.50 -16.47 -13.61
CA VAL A 97 -5.39 -16.13 -14.50
C VAL A 97 -4.44 -17.32 -14.56
N THR A 98 -4.19 -17.84 -15.76
CA THR A 98 -3.34 -19.03 -15.93
C THR A 98 -2.01 -18.73 -16.64
N GLY A 99 -1.79 -17.47 -17.04
CA GLY A 99 -0.53 -17.05 -17.68
C GLY A 99 -0.71 -15.88 -18.62
N ILE A 100 0.29 -15.71 -19.49
CA ILE A 100 0.32 -14.71 -20.56
C ILE A 100 0.66 -15.37 -21.89
N GLU A 101 0.08 -14.88 -22.99
CA GLU A 101 0.30 -15.43 -24.34
C GLU A 101 1.76 -15.35 -24.75
N ALA A 102 2.26 -16.39 -25.39
CA ALA A 102 3.64 -16.47 -25.88
C ALA A 102 3.95 -15.31 -26.86
N GLY A 103 5.03 -14.58 -26.60
CA GLY A 103 5.45 -13.45 -27.40
C GLY A 103 4.85 -12.11 -26.98
N ILE A 104 4.02 -12.07 -25.95
CA ILE A 104 3.64 -10.85 -25.26
C ILE A 104 4.67 -10.59 -24.15
N TYR A 105 5.27 -9.42 -24.21
CA TYR A 105 6.25 -8.94 -23.24
C TYR A 105 5.58 -7.85 -22.41
N ALA A 106 5.43 -8.11 -21.10
CA ALA A 106 4.89 -7.14 -20.15
C ALA A 106 5.93 -6.95 -19.05
N ASP A 107 6.52 -5.77 -19.00
CA ASP A 107 7.37 -5.33 -17.88
C ASP A 107 6.53 -4.97 -16.65
N GLU A 108 5.34 -4.46 -16.87
CA GLU A 108 4.31 -4.22 -15.84
C GLU A 108 3.11 -5.14 -16.12
N LEU A 109 2.87 -6.09 -15.21
CA LEU A 109 1.73 -6.99 -15.28
C LEU A 109 0.58 -6.42 -14.46
N ILE A 110 -0.53 -6.10 -15.15
CA ILE A 110 -1.72 -5.52 -14.55
C ILE A 110 -2.86 -6.54 -14.68
N ILE A 111 -3.25 -7.16 -13.58
CA ILE A 111 -4.35 -8.13 -13.48
C ILE A 111 -5.61 -7.39 -13.04
N PRO A 112 -6.69 -7.38 -13.85
CA PRO A 112 -7.91 -6.62 -13.54
C PRO A 112 -8.79 -7.37 -12.55
N ASP A 113 -9.74 -6.64 -11.93
CA ASP A 113 -10.80 -7.22 -11.09
C ASP A 113 -11.78 -8.08 -11.87
N GLU A 114 -12.03 -7.73 -13.13
CA GLU A 114 -13.05 -8.37 -13.95
C GLU A 114 -12.54 -8.71 -15.35
N TYR A 115 -13.02 -9.81 -15.87
CA TYR A 115 -12.86 -10.20 -17.26
C TYR A 115 -14.18 -10.71 -17.81
N ASN A 116 -14.63 -10.21 -18.98
CA ASN A 116 -15.91 -10.55 -19.62
C ASN A 116 -17.13 -10.47 -18.67
N GLY A 117 -17.11 -9.51 -17.72
CA GLY A 117 -18.22 -9.26 -16.78
C GLY A 117 -18.31 -10.24 -15.62
N LEU A 118 -17.25 -11.03 -15.38
CA LEU A 118 -17.08 -11.88 -14.21
C LEU A 118 -15.82 -11.51 -13.46
N PRO A 119 -15.79 -11.68 -12.13
CA PRO A 119 -14.62 -11.35 -11.34
C PRO A 119 -13.42 -12.24 -11.67
N VAL A 120 -12.21 -11.69 -11.52
CA VAL A 120 -10.95 -12.41 -11.53
C VAL A 120 -10.54 -12.66 -10.08
N CYS A 121 -10.66 -13.90 -9.61
CA CYS A 121 -10.48 -14.23 -8.20
C CYS A 121 -9.20 -14.99 -7.88
N GLU A 122 -8.49 -15.49 -8.90
CA GLU A 122 -7.38 -16.41 -8.67
C GLU A 122 -6.26 -16.22 -9.69
N ILE A 123 -5.02 -16.34 -9.24
CA ILE A 123 -3.86 -16.62 -10.07
C ILE A 123 -3.54 -18.10 -9.88
N ALA A 124 -3.57 -18.86 -10.96
CA ALA A 124 -3.36 -20.30 -10.92
C ALA A 124 -1.92 -20.66 -10.53
N ASP A 125 -1.73 -21.92 -10.13
CA ASP A 125 -0.42 -22.45 -9.83
C ASP A 125 0.51 -22.34 -11.04
N GLY A 126 1.72 -21.82 -10.83
CA GLY A 126 2.73 -21.64 -11.87
C GLY A 126 2.37 -20.66 -13.00
N ALA A 127 1.34 -19.85 -12.87
CA ALA A 127 0.81 -19.01 -13.95
C ALA A 127 1.86 -18.15 -14.66
N PHE A 128 2.84 -17.64 -13.95
CA PHE A 128 3.92 -16.80 -14.48
C PHE A 128 5.32 -17.34 -14.12
N GLU A 129 5.41 -18.61 -13.73
CA GLU A 129 6.68 -19.24 -13.35
C GLU A 129 7.75 -19.05 -14.44
N GLY A 130 8.93 -18.56 -14.04
CA GLY A 130 10.08 -18.32 -14.93
C GLY A 130 9.93 -17.14 -15.87
N ASN A 131 8.93 -16.28 -15.69
CA ASN A 131 8.76 -15.11 -16.53
C ASN A 131 9.80 -14.02 -16.14
N ALA A 132 10.81 -13.83 -17.00
CA ALA A 132 11.86 -12.87 -16.78
C ALA A 132 11.56 -11.47 -17.34
N ASP A 133 10.42 -11.25 -17.98
CA ASP A 133 10.06 -9.94 -18.54
C ASP A 133 9.33 -9.07 -17.50
N ILE A 134 8.58 -9.69 -16.57
CA ILE A 134 7.81 -9.00 -15.54
C ILE A 134 8.75 -8.33 -14.53
N THR A 135 8.60 -7.01 -14.37
CA THR A 135 9.34 -6.22 -13.37
C THR A 135 8.46 -5.70 -12.24
N SER A 136 7.16 -5.58 -12.47
CA SER A 136 6.16 -5.22 -11.46
C SER A 136 4.85 -5.93 -11.72
N VAL A 137 4.13 -6.21 -10.63
CA VAL A 137 2.80 -6.80 -10.68
C VAL A 137 1.84 -5.94 -9.89
N GLN A 138 0.74 -5.55 -10.53
CA GLN A 138 -0.43 -4.98 -9.89
C GLN A 138 -1.60 -5.95 -10.01
N MET A 139 -2.11 -6.39 -8.87
CA MET A 139 -3.22 -7.33 -8.78
C MET A 139 -4.48 -6.57 -8.40
N GLY A 140 -5.60 -6.91 -9.04
CA GLY A 140 -6.91 -6.35 -8.75
C GLY A 140 -7.39 -6.67 -7.33
N ALA A 141 -8.22 -5.80 -6.77
CA ALA A 141 -8.70 -5.90 -5.37
C ALA A 141 -9.57 -7.14 -5.12
N GLY A 142 -10.22 -7.68 -6.18
CA GLY A 142 -11.07 -8.88 -6.11
C GLY A 142 -10.31 -10.21 -6.07
N LEU A 143 -8.98 -10.20 -6.03
CA LEU A 143 -8.19 -11.42 -5.99
C LEU A 143 -8.24 -12.08 -4.61
N HIS A 144 -8.55 -13.38 -4.56
CA HIS A 144 -8.67 -14.16 -3.32
C HIS A 144 -7.55 -15.17 -3.12
N ARG A 145 -6.92 -15.63 -4.21
CA ARG A 145 -5.87 -16.65 -4.16
C ARG A 145 -4.71 -16.33 -5.10
N ILE A 146 -3.50 -16.50 -4.61
CA ILE A 146 -2.26 -16.57 -5.39
C ILE A 146 -1.77 -18.00 -5.31
N GLY A 147 -1.67 -18.68 -6.46
CA GLY A 147 -1.34 -20.11 -6.55
C GLY A 147 0.09 -20.45 -6.15
N GLU A 148 0.34 -21.76 -5.95
CA GLU A 148 1.68 -22.30 -5.72
C GLU A 148 2.60 -21.94 -6.90
N ARG A 149 3.81 -21.44 -6.62
CA ARG A 149 4.81 -21.02 -7.62
C ARG A 149 4.30 -20.02 -8.68
N ALA A 150 3.22 -19.29 -8.39
CA ALA A 150 2.57 -18.42 -9.38
C ALA A 150 3.53 -17.42 -10.05
N PHE A 151 4.53 -16.93 -9.34
CA PHE A 151 5.59 -16.02 -9.81
C PHE A 151 6.99 -16.56 -9.50
N ALA A 152 7.15 -17.86 -9.24
CA ALA A 152 8.46 -18.43 -8.98
C ALA A 152 9.41 -18.18 -10.15
N ASP A 153 10.70 -17.95 -9.86
CA ASP A 153 11.72 -17.66 -10.88
C ASP A 153 11.45 -16.40 -11.74
N CYS A 154 10.58 -15.49 -11.31
CA CYS A 154 10.44 -14.16 -11.92
C CYS A 154 11.63 -13.28 -11.51
N ILE A 155 12.81 -13.57 -12.04
CA ILE A 155 14.11 -13.03 -11.58
C ILE A 155 14.24 -11.51 -11.65
N ASN A 156 13.46 -10.84 -12.51
CA ASN A 156 13.46 -9.38 -12.68
C ASN A 156 12.30 -8.68 -11.96
N LEU A 157 11.41 -9.43 -11.29
CA LEU A 157 10.30 -8.87 -10.50
C LEU A 157 10.85 -8.04 -9.34
N LYS A 158 10.49 -6.74 -9.29
CA LYS A 158 10.96 -5.77 -8.28
C LYS A 158 9.87 -5.39 -7.29
N THR A 159 8.64 -5.30 -7.76
CA THR A 159 7.52 -4.84 -6.94
C THR A 159 6.30 -5.71 -7.14
N VAL A 160 5.60 -6.01 -6.05
CA VAL A 160 4.32 -6.72 -6.06
C VAL A 160 3.41 -6.15 -4.98
N ASN A 161 2.13 -5.94 -5.32
CA ASN A 161 1.09 -5.71 -4.33
C ASN A 161 0.35 -7.03 -4.05
N ILE A 162 -0.01 -7.26 -2.80
CA ILE A 162 -0.88 -8.36 -2.36
C ILE A 162 -2.17 -7.73 -1.86
N PRO A 163 -3.29 -7.83 -2.60
CA PRO A 163 -4.54 -7.12 -2.30
C PRO A 163 -5.21 -7.55 -0.99
N GLU A 164 -6.15 -6.71 -0.51
CA GLU A 164 -6.84 -6.88 0.77
C GLU A 164 -7.64 -8.18 0.87
N GLU A 165 -8.29 -8.60 -0.23
CA GLU A 165 -9.14 -9.77 -0.27
C GLU A 165 -8.38 -11.10 -0.46
N VAL A 166 -7.04 -11.08 -0.61
CA VAL A 166 -6.24 -12.30 -0.70
C VAL A 166 -6.31 -13.05 0.61
N ALA A 167 -6.88 -14.25 0.56
CA ALA A 167 -7.05 -15.14 1.71
C ALA A 167 -6.06 -16.33 1.70
N ASP A 168 -5.42 -16.59 0.56
CA ASP A 168 -4.50 -17.74 0.39
C ASP A 168 -3.32 -17.37 -0.53
N ILE A 169 -2.10 -17.66 -0.07
CA ILE A 169 -0.87 -17.50 -0.84
C ILE A 169 -0.16 -18.84 -0.84
N GLY A 170 -0.11 -19.48 -2.00
CA GLY A 170 0.50 -20.79 -2.16
C GLY A 170 2.00 -20.84 -1.90
N GLY A 171 2.50 -22.01 -1.62
CA GLY A 171 3.93 -22.22 -1.36
C GLY A 171 4.79 -21.79 -2.54
N GLU A 172 5.97 -21.25 -2.26
CA GLU A 172 6.93 -20.78 -3.26
C GLU A 172 6.37 -19.72 -4.26
N ALA A 173 5.23 -19.08 -3.95
CA ALA A 173 4.56 -18.18 -4.87
C ALA A 173 5.47 -17.11 -5.47
N PHE A 174 6.47 -16.63 -4.73
CA PHE A 174 7.47 -15.64 -5.15
C PHE A 174 8.91 -16.13 -4.91
N SER A 175 9.12 -17.45 -4.92
CA SER A 175 10.48 -17.99 -4.77
C SER A 175 11.37 -17.58 -5.93
N ASP A 176 12.66 -17.39 -5.65
CA ASP A 176 13.67 -17.03 -6.65
C ASP A 176 13.37 -15.71 -7.42
N CYS A 177 12.51 -14.84 -6.87
CA CYS A 177 12.34 -13.48 -7.36
C CYS A 177 13.52 -12.62 -6.91
N LEU A 178 14.70 -12.84 -7.54
CA LEU A 178 15.99 -12.32 -7.08
C LEU A 178 16.05 -10.80 -6.98
N SER A 179 15.33 -10.08 -7.84
CA SER A 179 15.31 -8.60 -7.88
C SER A 179 14.23 -7.98 -6.97
N LEU A 180 13.46 -8.79 -6.25
CA LEU A 180 12.33 -8.28 -5.45
C LEU A 180 12.83 -7.29 -4.39
N ALA A 181 12.27 -6.09 -4.42
CA ALA A 181 12.67 -4.98 -3.57
C ALA A 181 11.52 -4.42 -2.71
N LEU A 182 10.27 -4.54 -3.19
CA LEU A 182 9.09 -4.05 -2.47
C LEU A 182 7.95 -5.08 -2.54
N VAL A 183 7.42 -5.41 -1.38
CA VAL A 183 6.16 -6.15 -1.22
C VAL A 183 5.18 -5.24 -0.51
N GLU A 184 4.12 -4.82 -1.20
CA GLU A 184 3.01 -4.07 -0.62
C GLU A 184 1.94 -5.07 -0.15
N TYR A 185 1.91 -5.32 1.14
CA TYR A 185 1.02 -6.29 1.75
C TYR A 185 -0.23 -5.59 2.30
N GLN A 186 -1.39 -5.90 1.72
CA GLN A 186 -2.68 -5.31 2.09
C GLN A 186 -3.67 -6.37 2.59
N ALA A 187 -3.36 -7.68 2.42
CA ALA A 187 -4.24 -8.77 2.81
C ALA A 187 -4.62 -8.66 4.30
N ALA A 188 -5.93 -8.61 4.58
CA ALA A 188 -6.42 -8.33 5.93
C ALA A 188 -6.17 -9.49 6.89
N ASP A 189 -6.34 -10.72 6.41
CA ASP A 189 -6.18 -11.95 7.20
C ASP A 189 -5.90 -13.14 6.27
N ALA A 190 -4.78 -13.08 5.53
CA ALA A 190 -4.41 -14.20 4.69
C ALA A 190 -3.91 -15.37 5.54
N GLY A 191 -4.50 -16.54 5.33
CA GLY A 191 -3.92 -17.79 5.79
C GLY A 191 -2.70 -18.13 4.92
N SER A 192 -1.66 -18.65 5.52
CA SER A 192 -0.60 -19.35 4.80
C SER A 192 -0.26 -20.58 5.62
N ASP A 193 -0.83 -21.70 5.24
CA ASP A 193 -0.41 -23.00 5.75
C ASP A 193 0.87 -23.47 5.02
N ASP A 194 1.21 -22.80 3.94
CA ASP A 194 2.35 -23.08 3.09
C ASP A 194 3.60 -22.30 3.53
N THR A 195 4.74 -22.88 3.24
CA THR A 195 6.05 -22.31 3.55
C THR A 195 6.76 -21.87 2.27
N ASN A 196 7.88 -21.17 2.43
CA ASN A 196 8.77 -20.82 1.32
C ASN A 196 8.19 -19.79 0.33
N VAL A 197 7.13 -19.05 0.71
CA VAL A 197 6.48 -18.08 -0.17
C VAL A 197 7.49 -17.15 -0.86
N PHE A 198 8.50 -16.66 -0.13
CA PHE A 198 9.56 -15.77 -0.61
C PHE A 198 10.96 -16.41 -0.55
N SER A 199 11.09 -17.73 -0.72
CA SER A 199 12.39 -18.39 -0.71
C SER A 199 13.34 -17.75 -1.74
N ASP A 200 14.57 -17.44 -1.33
CA ASP A 200 15.63 -16.77 -2.13
C ASP A 200 15.26 -15.42 -2.76
N ALA A 201 14.08 -14.87 -2.42
CA ALA A 201 13.64 -13.59 -2.95
C ALA A 201 14.52 -12.42 -2.45
N GLY A 202 14.77 -11.43 -3.33
CA GLY A 202 15.54 -10.22 -3.05
C GLY A 202 17.05 -10.42 -2.93
N ASN A 203 17.56 -11.65 -3.10
CA ASN A 203 18.99 -11.96 -2.92
C ASN A 203 19.89 -11.44 -4.07
N GLY A 204 19.32 -11.03 -5.19
CA GLY A 204 20.04 -10.40 -6.31
C GLY A 204 20.19 -8.87 -6.19
N GLY A 205 19.55 -8.25 -5.20
CA GLY A 205 19.49 -6.79 -5.01
C GLY A 205 19.85 -6.32 -3.61
N ASP A 206 19.37 -5.13 -3.26
CA ASP A 206 19.60 -4.50 -1.94
C ASP A 206 18.71 -5.12 -0.83
N GLY A 207 17.81 -6.01 -1.20
CA GLY A 207 16.85 -6.71 -0.34
C GLY A 207 15.46 -6.14 -0.39
N ILE A 208 14.55 -6.80 0.34
CA ILE A 208 13.11 -6.55 0.34
C ILE A 208 12.75 -5.57 1.46
N THR A 209 11.93 -4.59 1.13
CA THR A 209 11.08 -3.85 2.08
C THR A 209 9.68 -4.45 2.03
N LEU A 210 9.17 -4.87 3.18
CA LEU A 210 7.76 -5.22 3.36
C LEU A 210 7.02 -3.98 3.82
N TYR A 211 6.09 -3.47 3.02
CA TYR A 211 5.15 -2.44 3.43
C TYR A 211 3.83 -3.08 3.86
N VAL A 212 3.43 -2.84 5.12
CA VAL A 212 2.18 -3.37 5.70
C VAL A 212 1.14 -2.26 5.72
N ALA A 213 0.07 -2.43 4.96
CA ALA A 213 -0.98 -1.42 4.81
C ALA A 213 -1.89 -1.32 6.05
N GLU A 214 -2.76 -0.30 6.06
CA GLU A 214 -3.69 -0.03 7.17
C GLU A 214 -4.73 -1.14 7.38
N SER A 215 -5.15 -1.82 6.29
CA SER A 215 -6.16 -2.89 6.29
C SER A 215 -5.72 -4.14 7.04
N VAL A 216 -4.41 -4.39 7.11
CA VAL A 216 -3.85 -5.63 7.64
C VAL A 216 -4.16 -5.79 9.12
N LEU A 217 -4.82 -6.89 9.50
CA LEU A 217 -5.14 -7.25 10.88
C LEU A 217 -4.14 -8.24 11.46
N SER A 218 -3.67 -9.18 10.63
CA SER A 218 -2.67 -10.17 11.01
C SER A 218 -1.66 -10.41 9.90
N LEU A 219 -0.42 -10.70 10.28
CA LEU A 219 0.56 -11.27 9.36
C LEU A 219 0.57 -12.78 9.52
N PRO A 220 0.46 -13.54 8.43
CA PRO A 220 0.30 -14.99 8.50
C PRO A 220 1.53 -15.70 9.08
N ALA A 221 1.31 -16.91 9.54
CA ALA A 221 2.42 -17.77 9.96
C ALA A 221 3.37 -18.04 8.79
N ASN A 222 4.66 -18.11 9.09
CA ASN A 222 5.73 -18.47 8.16
C ASN A 222 5.85 -17.61 6.89
N LEU A 223 5.28 -16.40 6.85
CA LEU A 223 5.24 -15.53 5.66
C LEU A 223 6.62 -15.37 4.99
N PHE A 224 7.68 -15.13 5.78
CA PHE A 224 9.06 -15.00 5.31
C PHE A 224 9.99 -16.14 5.82
N PHE A 225 9.41 -17.20 6.35
CA PHE A 225 10.18 -18.34 6.80
C PHE A 225 10.37 -19.37 5.69
N VAL A 226 11.54 -19.99 5.67
CA VAL A 226 11.92 -20.96 4.65
C VAL A 226 12.29 -22.28 5.31
N ILE A 227 11.69 -23.37 4.84
CA ILE A 227 12.00 -24.74 5.25
C ILE A 227 12.83 -25.41 4.16
N GLY A 228 13.98 -25.97 4.54
CA GLY A 228 14.81 -26.78 3.67
C GLY A 228 16.29 -26.42 3.79
N ALA A 229 17.16 -27.44 3.79
CA ALA A 229 18.58 -27.24 3.94
C ALA A 229 19.26 -26.56 2.74
N ASP A 230 18.64 -26.66 1.59
CA ASP A 230 19.15 -26.15 0.31
C ASP A 230 18.44 -24.85 -0.14
N SER A 231 17.44 -24.40 0.62
CA SER A 231 16.69 -23.18 0.32
C SER A 231 17.34 -21.97 1.00
N LEU A 232 17.46 -20.86 0.27
CA LEU A 232 18.03 -19.65 0.81
C LEU A 232 16.92 -18.77 1.44
N HIS A 233 17.28 -18.15 2.57
CA HIS A 233 16.38 -17.23 3.25
C HIS A 233 16.16 -15.97 2.41
N PRO A 234 14.94 -15.39 2.42
CA PRO A 234 14.66 -14.16 1.72
C PRO A 234 15.50 -13.01 2.31
N ASN A 235 15.90 -12.10 1.45
CA ASN A 235 16.68 -10.94 1.85
C ASN A 235 15.77 -9.81 2.38
N LEU A 236 14.97 -10.08 3.41
CA LEU A 236 14.14 -9.07 4.07
C LEU A 236 15.03 -8.12 4.89
N THR A 237 15.03 -6.84 4.53
CA THR A 237 15.90 -5.82 5.16
C THR A 237 15.13 -4.79 5.97
N ALA A 238 13.85 -4.54 5.65
CA ALA A 238 13.00 -3.56 6.32
C ALA A 238 11.53 -4.02 6.38
N ILE A 239 10.86 -3.60 7.46
CA ILE A 239 9.40 -3.69 7.60
C ILE A 239 8.91 -2.26 7.88
N GLU A 240 8.09 -1.74 6.97
CA GLU A 240 7.42 -0.45 7.09
C GLU A 240 5.94 -0.68 7.33
N ILE A 241 5.38 -0.06 8.36
CA ILE A 241 3.98 -0.25 8.74
C ILE A 241 3.27 1.10 8.65
N ALA A 242 2.10 1.11 8.02
CA ALA A 242 1.28 2.32 7.86
C ALA A 242 1.01 3.01 9.22
N GLU A 243 0.97 4.35 9.23
CA GLU A 243 0.80 5.13 10.47
C GLU A 243 -0.49 4.81 11.23
N ASN A 244 -1.59 4.54 10.49
CA ASN A 244 -2.90 4.20 11.06
C ASN A 244 -3.16 2.69 11.07
N SER A 245 -2.10 1.88 11.14
CA SER A 245 -2.18 0.43 11.08
C SER A 245 -3.13 -0.17 12.10
N ARG A 246 -3.90 -1.14 11.63
CA ARG A 246 -4.82 -1.97 12.43
C ARG A 246 -4.21 -3.33 12.79
N LEU A 247 -2.93 -3.54 12.53
CA LEU A 247 -2.23 -4.79 12.77
C LEU A 247 -2.33 -5.20 14.26
N GLU A 248 -2.94 -6.34 14.53
CA GLU A 248 -3.17 -6.89 15.87
C GLU A 248 -2.29 -8.09 16.20
N GLU A 249 -1.93 -8.90 15.20
CA GLU A 249 -1.20 -10.15 15.41
C GLU A 249 -0.03 -10.33 14.43
N ILE A 250 1.11 -10.80 14.95
CA ILE A 250 2.22 -11.33 14.15
C ILE A 250 2.18 -12.85 14.31
N GLY A 251 1.99 -13.57 13.21
CA GLY A 251 1.84 -15.01 13.18
C GLY A 251 3.09 -15.78 13.59
N GLU A 252 2.92 -17.07 13.86
CA GLU A 252 4.00 -17.98 14.22
C GLU A 252 5.06 -18.05 13.12
N GLY A 253 6.33 -17.84 13.47
CA GLY A 253 7.44 -17.89 12.52
C GLY A 253 7.37 -16.88 11.37
N ALA A 254 6.49 -15.87 11.41
CA ALA A 254 6.26 -14.95 10.28
C ALA A 254 7.55 -14.35 9.69
N PHE A 255 8.53 -14.05 10.52
CA PHE A 255 9.83 -13.49 10.15
C PHE A 255 11.00 -14.36 10.68
N LYS A 256 10.73 -15.63 10.94
CA LYS A 256 11.77 -16.56 11.44
C LYS A 256 12.95 -16.59 10.48
N GLU A 257 14.16 -16.45 11.04
CA GLU A 257 15.43 -16.47 10.31
C GLU A 257 15.55 -15.39 9.21
N CYS A 258 14.87 -14.26 9.35
CA CYS A 258 15.12 -13.07 8.53
C CYS A 258 16.48 -12.46 8.90
N LEU A 259 17.55 -13.04 8.34
CA LEU A 259 18.95 -12.82 8.75
C LEU A 259 19.47 -11.40 8.48
N LYS A 260 18.75 -10.60 7.68
CA LYS A 260 19.14 -9.23 7.28
C LYS A 260 18.31 -8.14 7.93
N LEU A 261 17.21 -8.49 8.60
CA LEU A 261 16.34 -7.54 9.30
C LEU A 261 17.08 -6.94 10.50
N LYS A 262 17.30 -5.61 10.49
CA LYS A 262 18.09 -4.92 11.53
C LYS A 262 17.24 -4.29 12.61
N GLU A 263 16.09 -3.80 12.26
CA GLU A 263 15.18 -3.16 13.21
C GLU A 263 13.72 -3.44 12.85
N VAL A 264 12.85 -3.43 13.85
CA VAL A 264 11.42 -3.50 13.71
C VAL A 264 10.76 -2.54 14.70
N SER A 265 9.71 -1.85 14.25
CA SER A 265 8.91 -0.97 15.09
C SER A 265 7.43 -1.33 14.89
N LEU A 266 6.86 -2.02 15.87
CA LEU A 266 5.48 -2.46 15.82
C LEU A 266 4.55 -1.38 16.38
N PRO A 267 3.37 -1.14 15.74
CA PRO A 267 2.42 -0.13 16.17
C PRO A 267 1.72 -0.55 17.49
N ALA A 268 1.14 0.44 18.17
CA ALA A 268 0.43 0.22 19.44
C ALA A 268 -0.81 -0.69 19.31
N SER A 269 -1.29 -0.92 18.09
CA SER A 269 -2.40 -1.84 17.78
C SER A 269 -2.04 -3.31 17.98
N VAL A 270 -0.75 -3.69 17.92
CA VAL A 270 -0.32 -5.09 18.06
C VAL A 270 -0.61 -5.59 19.48
N LYS A 271 -1.39 -6.66 19.55
CA LYS A 271 -1.84 -7.32 20.79
C LYS A 271 -1.11 -8.63 21.04
N LYS A 272 -0.63 -9.30 19.98
CA LYS A 272 -0.04 -10.63 20.08
C LYS A 272 1.14 -10.80 19.13
N ILE A 273 2.23 -11.38 19.63
CA ILE A 273 3.38 -11.83 18.86
C ILE A 273 3.56 -13.32 19.15
N CYS A 274 3.28 -14.15 18.13
CA CYS A 274 3.26 -15.60 18.27
C CYS A 274 4.66 -16.21 18.41
N ALA A 275 4.69 -17.52 18.66
CA ALA A 275 5.91 -18.28 18.81
C ALA A 275 6.86 -18.09 17.62
N GLU A 276 8.14 -17.99 17.89
CA GLU A 276 9.20 -17.91 16.89
C GLU A 276 9.05 -16.78 15.84
N ALA A 277 8.14 -15.81 16.02
CA ALA A 277 7.84 -14.79 15.03
C ALA A 277 9.08 -14.06 14.47
N PHE A 278 10.09 -13.82 15.27
CA PHE A 278 11.40 -13.24 14.92
C PHE A 278 12.57 -14.12 15.35
N TYR A 279 12.34 -15.42 15.58
CA TYR A 279 13.39 -16.36 15.95
C TYR A 279 14.54 -16.35 14.94
N GLY A 280 15.77 -16.34 15.43
CA GLY A 280 16.95 -16.42 14.56
C GLY A 280 17.24 -15.18 13.71
N CYS A 281 16.54 -14.06 13.89
CA CYS A 281 16.82 -12.79 13.21
C CYS A 281 18.17 -12.24 13.71
N SER A 282 19.29 -12.84 13.25
CA SER A 282 20.62 -12.59 13.79
C SER A 282 21.15 -11.16 13.57
N ALA A 283 20.62 -10.39 12.63
CA ALA A 283 20.98 -8.99 12.43
C ALA A 283 20.11 -8.02 13.26
N LEU A 284 19.03 -8.50 13.91
CA LEU A 284 18.09 -7.65 14.63
C LEU A 284 18.74 -7.06 15.89
N VAL A 285 18.92 -5.75 15.90
CA VAL A 285 19.58 -5.01 17.00
C VAL A 285 18.64 -4.05 17.72
N LYS A 286 17.44 -3.81 17.16
CA LYS A 286 16.42 -2.94 17.75
C LYS A 286 15.02 -3.47 17.43
N ALA A 287 14.23 -3.69 18.49
CA ALA A 287 12.80 -3.96 18.36
C ALA A 287 12.03 -3.00 19.29
N VAL A 288 11.07 -2.29 18.71
CA VAL A 288 10.09 -1.50 19.45
C VAL A 288 8.79 -2.29 19.45
N VAL A 289 8.36 -2.74 20.61
CA VAL A 289 7.14 -3.54 20.76
C VAL A 289 6.20 -2.89 21.77
N PRO A 290 4.85 -2.96 21.58
CA PRO A 290 3.92 -2.42 22.54
C PRO A 290 4.03 -3.13 23.89
N SER A 291 4.09 -2.38 24.99
CA SER A 291 4.21 -2.93 26.34
C SER A 291 3.02 -3.77 26.81
N ALA A 292 1.88 -3.65 26.13
CA ALA A 292 0.64 -4.39 26.41
C ALA A 292 0.48 -5.64 25.54
N ALA A 293 1.39 -5.87 24.57
CA ALA A 293 1.31 -7.04 23.71
C ALA A 293 1.64 -8.32 24.48
N ASP A 294 0.90 -9.38 24.20
CA ASP A 294 1.22 -10.75 24.62
C ASP A 294 2.31 -11.29 23.69
N ILE A 295 3.51 -11.53 24.23
CA ILE A 295 4.69 -11.94 23.47
C ILE A 295 5.05 -13.35 23.89
N ASP A 296 5.03 -14.30 22.93
CA ASP A 296 5.51 -15.66 23.21
C ASP A 296 6.98 -15.65 23.60
N GLY A 297 7.35 -16.53 24.52
CA GLY A 297 8.70 -16.59 25.06
C GLY A 297 9.79 -16.89 24.01
N THR A 298 9.43 -17.52 22.90
CA THR A 298 10.35 -17.89 21.80
C THR A 298 10.38 -16.85 20.67
N ALA A 299 9.46 -15.87 20.71
CA ALA A 299 9.27 -14.91 19.62
C ALA A 299 10.55 -14.17 19.18
N PHE A 300 11.46 -13.91 20.10
CA PHE A 300 12.73 -13.22 19.89
C PHE A 300 13.96 -14.03 20.38
N GLU A 301 13.89 -15.35 20.34
CA GLU A 301 15.06 -16.17 20.63
C GLU A 301 16.08 -16.09 19.48
N ASP A 302 17.35 -16.28 19.80
CA ASP A 302 18.49 -16.24 18.88
C ASP A 302 18.64 -14.94 18.07
N VAL A 303 18.18 -13.81 18.63
CA VAL A 303 18.46 -12.47 18.10
C VAL A 303 19.77 -11.91 18.67
N SER A 304 20.40 -10.93 17.98
CA SER A 304 21.72 -10.37 18.37
C SER A 304 21.76 -9.71 19.75
N LYS A 305 20.63 -9.22 20.24
CA LYS A 305 20.49 -8.58 21.56
C LYS A 305 19.16 -8.95 22.18
N LYS A 306 19.17 -9.16 23.51
CA LYS A 306 17.92 -9.16 24.28
C LYS A 306 17.44 -7.73 24.38
N PHE A 307 16.22 -7.48 23.93
CA PHE A 307 15.55 -6.19 24.04
C PHE A 307 15.01 -6.05 25.48
N GLU A 308 15.19 -4.85 26.06
CA GLU A 308 14.64 -4.48 27.38
C GLU A 308 13.25 -3.84 27.22
#